data_17e2d2cddc285e171ca410460bdacd0e
#
_entry.id   17e2d2cddc285e171ca410460bdacd0e
#
_cell.length_a   1.000
_cell.length_b   1.000
_cell.length_c   1.000
_cell.angle_alpha   90.00
_cell.angle_beta   90.00
_cell.angle_gamma   90.00
#
_symmetry.space_group_name_H-M   'P 1'
#
loop_
_entity.id
_entity.type
_entity.pdbx_description
1 polymer ?
#
loop_
_entity_poly.entity_id
_entity_poly.type
_entity_poly.pdbx_seq_one_letter_code
_entity_poly.pdbx_strand_id
1 'polypeptide(L)'
;MTSWIFISNPNRFRMDDWWAVNQYIEFIQNNNVQVGDIIYLYTTAPVQRIEYKLIVDKVNIPYEYGIDDSEYSLDPDAHNANRGKILCRFKMLKRVESSSLHLSVLREYGLKSSMQGPLKVSRELLDYIESFFLK
;
A
#
# COMPACT_ATOMS: atom_id res chain seq x y z
N MET A 1 1.92 -11.03 13.79
CA MET A 1 1.49 -10.38 12.54
C MET A 1 1.15 -8.92 12.82
N THR A 2 1.68 -8.03 12.02
CA THR A 2 1.42 -6.60 12.13
C THR A 2 0.59 -6.17 10.92
N SER A 3 -0.29 -5.20 11.14
CA SER A 3 -1.04 -4.56 10.05
C SER A 3 -0.53 -3.13 9.85
N TRP A 4 -0.35 -2.77 8.59
CA TRP A 4 0.22 -1.49 8.19
C TRP A 4 -0.69 -0.78 7.21
N ILE A 5 -0.62 0.54 7.16
CA ILE A 5 -1.14 1.33 6.04
C ILE A 5 0.06 1.82 5.24
N PHE A 6 0.10 1.48 3.95
CA PHE A 6 1.04 2.02 2.99
C PHE A 6 0.33 3.01 2.09
N ILE A 7 1.10 3.86 1.43
CA ILE A 7 0.57 5.01 0.70
C ILE A 7 0.96 4.93 -0.76
N SER A 8 -0.03 5.11 -1.64
CA SER A 8 0.16 5.19 -3.08
C SER A 8 -0.28 6.56 -3.58
N ASN A 9 0.56 7.19 -4.41
CA ASN A 9 0.24 8.47 -5.03
C ASN A 9 -0.22 8.23 -6.48
N PRO A 10 -1.50 8.52 -6.82
CA PRO A 10 -2.02 8.27 -8.17
C PRO A 10 -1.38 9.15 -9.24
N ASN A 11 -0.70 10.22 -8.83
CA ASN A 11 0.04 11.08 -9.75
C ASN A 11 1.43 10.53 -10.08
N ARG A 12 1.89 9.49 -9.39
CA ARG A 12 3.22 8.89 -9.59
C ARG A 12 3.17 7.48 -10.14
N PHE A 13 2.07 6.77 -9.95
CA PHE A 13 1.96 5.38 -10.38
C PHE A 13 0.52 5.05 -10.75
N ARG A 14 0.34 4.34 -11.88
CA ARG A 14 -0.97 3.90 -12.37
C ARG A 14 -1.39 2.61 -11.67
N MET A 15 -1.81 2.72 -10.41
CA MET A 15 -2.06 1.58 -9.54
C MET A 15 -3.19 0.68 -10.02
N ASP A 16 -4.31 1.25 -10.45
CA ASP A 16 -5.46 0.46 -10.93
C ASP A 16 -5.13 -0.32 -12.20
N ASP A 17 -4.38 0.30 -13.12
CA ASP A 17 -3.94 -0.36 -14.34
C ASP A 17 -2.98 -1.51 -14.03
N TRP A 18 -2.09 -1.33 -13.04
CA TRP A 18 -1.17 -2.36 -12.59
C TRP A 18 -1.93 -3.58 -12.08
N TRP A 19 -2.91 -3.37 -11.18
CA TRP A 19 -3.67 -4.46 -10.57
C TRP A 19 -4.59 -5.16 -11.56
N ALA A 20 -4.94 -4.53 -12.68
CA ALA A 20 -5.75 -5.15 -13.71
C ALA A 20 -5.08 -6.38 -14.36
N VAL A 21 -3.73 -6.41 -14.34
CA VAL A 21 -2.94 -7.46 -15.01
C VAL A 21 -1.88 -8.12 -14.13
N ASN A 22 -1.75 -7.70 -12.87
CA ASN A 22 -0.75 -8.22 -11.94
C ASN A 22 -1.38 -8.61 -10.61
N GLN A 23 -0.76 -9.56 -9.90
CA GLN A 23 -1.17 -9.98 -8.56
C GLN A 23 -0.20 -9.53 -7.47
N TYR A 24 0.96 -9.02 -7.85
CA TYR A 24 2.03 -8.62 -6.93
C TYR A 24 2.48 -7.20 -7.22
N ILE A 25 2.92 -6.50 -6.19
CA ILE A 25 3.54 -5.19 -6.31
C ILE A 25 4.73 -5.10 -5.34
N GLU A 26 5.70 -4.25 -5.67
CA GLU A 26 6.86 -4.03 -4.81
C GLU A 26 6.95 -2.57 -4.37
N PHE A 27 7.32 -2.38 -3.12
CA PHE A 27 7.57 -1.07 -2.51
C PHE A 27 8.98 -1.06 -1.92
N ILE A 28 9.54 0.13 -1.76
CA ILE A 28 10.80 0.31 -1.03
C ILE A 28 10.58 -0.15 0.42
N GLN A 29 11.50 -0.98 0.91
CA GLN A 29 11.44 -1.52 2.27
C GLN A 29 12.11 -0.53 3.24
N ASN A 30 11.31 0.37 3.81
CA ASN A 30 11.78 1.36 4.76
C ASN A 30 11.41 1.04 6.20
N ASN A 31 10.64 -0.03 6.42
CA ASN A 31 10.07 -0.38 7.70
C ASN A 31 10.28 -1.85 8.01
N ASN A 32 9.96 -2.23 9.23
CA ASN A 32 10.13 -3.59 9.74
C ASN A 32 8.98 -4.50 9.33
N VAL A 33 8.55 -4.43 8.07
CA VAL A 33 7.54 -5.35 7.54
C VAL A 33 8.11 -6.77 7.48
N GLN A 34 7.27 -7.75 7.76
CA GLN A 34 7.64 -9.16 7.75
C GLN A 34 6.67 -9.96 6.89
N VAL A 35 7.15 -11.07 6.34
CA VAL A 35 6.29 -11.97 5.57
C VAL A 35 5.07 -12.36 6.41
N GLY A 36 3.88 -12.25 5.82
CA GLY A 36 2.61 -12.51 6.48
C GLY A 36 1.94 -11.29 7.09
N ASP A 37 2.64 -10.17 7.19
CA ASP A 37 2.01 -8.91 7.62
C ASP A 37 0.95 -8.47 6.62
N ILE A 38 -0.07 -7.76 7.09
CA ILE A 38 -1.16 -7.25 6.26
C ILE A 38 -0.90 -5.78 5.94
N ILE A 39 -1.13 -5.44 4.68
CA ILE A 39 -0.97 -4.08 4.17
C ILE A 39 -2.32 -3.57 3.66
N TYR A 40 -2.76 -2.43 4.17
CA TYR A 40 -3.89 -1.69 3.61
C TYR A 40 -3.32 -0.53 2.81
N LEU A 41 -3.62 -0.48 1.52
CA LEU A 41 -3.05 0.52 0.64
C LEU A 41 -4.00 1.71 0.53
N TYR A 42 -3.53 2.86 0.99
CA TYR A 42 -4.23 4.13 0.93
C TYR A 42 -3.80 4.90 -0.32
N THR A 43 -4.77 5.39 -1.08
CA THR A 43 -4.52 6.22 -2.26
C THR A 43 -4.69 7.69 -1.89
N THR A 44 -3.67 8.51 -2.14
CA THR A 44 -3.70 9.94 -1.81
C THR A 44 -4.66 10.73 -2.69
N ALA A 45 -4.77 12.04 -2.46
CA ALA A 45 -5.65 12.91 -3.21
C ALA A 45 -5.52 12.68 -4.73
N PRO A 46 -6.60 12.73 -5.49
CA PRO A 46 -7.96 13.13 -5.09
C PRO A 46 -8.82 12.04 -4.44
N VAL A 47 -8.35 10.81 -4.40
CA VAL A 47 -9.12 9.65 -3.92
C VAL A 47 -9.26 9.64 -2.40
N GLN A 48 -8.16 9.75 -1.68
CA GLN A 48 -8.08 9.84 -0.22
C GLN A 48 -8.81 8.73 0.54
N ARG A 49 -8.64 7.47 0.11
CA ARG A 49 -9.24 6.33 0.80
C ARG A 49 -8.39 5.07 0.69
N ILE A 50 -8.63 4.11 1.58
CA ILE A 50 -8.07 2.76 1.49
C ILE A 50 -8.90 1.96 0.50
N GLU A 51 -8.22 1.33 -0.47
CA GLU A 51 -8.87 0.56 -1.52
C GLU A 51 -8.40 -0.87 -1.63
N TYR A 52 -7.21 -1.20 -1.12
CA TYR A 52 -6.61 -2.52 -1.33
C TYR A 52 -6.14 -3.14 -0.02
N LYS A 53 -6.37 -4.44 0.12
CA LYS A 53 -5.78 -5.27 1.16
C LYS A 53 -4.77 -6.21 0.53
N LEU A 54 -3.55 -6.17 1.02
CA LEU A 54 -2.42 -6.94 0.52
C LEU A 54 -1.81 -7.76 1.65
N ILE A 55 -1.03 -8.77 1.31
CA ILE A 55 -0.22 -9.51 2.27
C ILE A 55 1.25 -9.45 1.84
N VAL A 56 2.14 -9.34 2.81
CA VAL A 56 3.57 -9.35 2.55
C VAL A 56 4.00 -10.75 2.13
N ASP A 57 4.46 -10.88 0.89
CA ASP A 57 4.86 -12.14 0.29
C ASP A 57 6.37 -12.38 0.45
N LYS A 58 7.16 -11.33 0.30
CA LYS A 58 8.62 -11.43 0.34
C LYS A 58 9.24 -10.12 0.82
N VAL A 59 10.37 -10.23 1.52
CA VAL A 59 11.13 -9.06 2.00
C VAL A 59 12.59 -9.19 1.59
N ASN A 60 13.35 -8.10 1.76
CA ASN A 60 14.79 -8.05 1.51
C ASN A 60 15.15 -8.40 0.05
N ILE A 61 14.38 -7.89 -0.89
CA ILE A 61 14.62 -8.13 -2.32
C ILE A 61 15.57 -7.06 -2.85
N PRO A 62 16.76 -7.41 -3.35
CA PRO A 62 17.61 -6.43 -4.04
C PRO A 62 16.90 -5.85 -5.25
N TYR A 63 17.10 -4.57 -5.52
CA TYR A 63 16.41 -3.85 -6.61
C TYR A 63 16.54 -4.58 -7.95
N GLU A 64 17.72 -5.10 -8.28
CA GLU A 64 17.99 -5.79 -9.54
C GLU A 64 17.19 -7.08 -9.73
N TYR A 65 16.66 -7.66 -8.65
CA TYR A 65 15.80 -8.84 -8.70
C TYR A 65 14.33 -8.51 -8.55
N GLY A 66 13.99 -7.21 -8.54
CA GLY A 66 12.62 -6.75 -8.41
C GLY A 66 11.82 -6.87 -9.70
N ILE A 67 10.51 -6.66 -9.57
CA ILE A 67 9.60 -6.62 -10.70
C ILE A 67 9.83 -5.31 -11.46
N ASP A 68 9.88 -5.35 -12.79
CA ASP A 68 9.93 -4.14 -13.61
C ASP A 68 8.53 -3.57 -13.77
N ASP A 69 8.25 -2.50 -13.04
CA ASP A 69 6.99 -1.78 -13.08
C ASP A 69 7.11 -0.37 -13.70
N SER A 70 8.24 -0.09 -14.32
CA SER A 70 8.57 1.24 -14.87
C SER A 70 7.54 1.76 -15.86
N GLU A 71 6.89 0.86 -16.61
CA GLU A 71 5.85 1.18 -17.58
C GLU A 71 4.63 1.86 -16.94
N TYR A 72 4.38 1.61 -15.66
CA TYR A 72 3.25 2.17 -14.91
C TYR A 72 3.61 3.40 -14.09
N SER A 73 4.88 3.76 -14.08
CA SER A 73 5.36 4.96 -13.39
C SER A 73 5.04 6.22 -14.18
N LEU A 74 4.49 7.21 -13.49
CA LEU A 74 4.21 8.54 -14.05
C LEU A 74 5.30 9.55 -13.67
N ASP A 75 6.29 9.12 -12.88
CA ASP A 75 7.41 9.95 -12.44
C ASP A 75 8.72 9.15 -12.59
N PRO A 76 9.36 9.20 -13.78
CA PRO A 76 10.58 8.44 -14.03
C PRO A 76 11.74 8.80 -13.08
N ASP A 77 11.82 10.05 -12.65
CA ASP A 77 12.90 10.46 -11.74
C ASP A 77 12.74 9.84 -10.37
N ALA A 78 11.52 9.85 -9.82
CA ALA A 78 11.22 9.18 -8.55
C ALA A 78 11.43 7.67 -8.65
N HIS A 79 11.04 7.06 -9.78
CA HIS A 79 11.24 5.63 -10.03
C HIS A 79 12.73 5.29 -10.06
N ASN A 80 13.52 6.07 -10.79
CA ASN A 80 14.97 5.86 -10.92
C ASN A 80 15.71 6.05 -9.59
N ALA A 81 15.18 6.89 -8.69
CA ALA A 81 15.76 7.11 -7.35
C ALA A 81 15.72 5.84 -6.48
N ASN A 82 14.91 4.85 -6.85
CA ASN A 82 14.80 3.59 -6.10
C ASN A 82 15.94 2.61 -6.37
N ARG A 83 16.76 2.88 -7.38
CA ARG A 83 17.90 2.00 -7.72
C ARG A 83 18.84 1.82 -6.54
N GLY A 84 19.25 0.59 -6.30
CA GLY A 84 20.15 0.24 -5.20
C GLY A 84 19.48 0.08 -3.85
N LYS A 85 18.18 0.31 -3.76
CA LYS A 85 17.42 0.12 -2.52
C LYS A 85 16.91 -1.33 -2.41
N ILE A 86 16.47 -1.68 -1.19
CA ILE A 86 15.88 -2.99 -0.91
C ILE A 86 14.36 -2.87 -1.04
N LEU A 87 13.75 -3.89 -1.63
CA LEU A 87 12.31 -3.94 -1.89
C LEU A 87 11.61 -4.98 -1.04
N CYS A 88 10.32 -4.78 -0.79
CA CYS A 88 9.42 -5.80 -0.27
C CYS A 88 8.28 -6.01 -1.28
N ARG A 89 7.78 -7.26 -1.34
CA ARG A 89 6.75 -7.66 -2.30
C ARG A 89 5.46 -7.98 -1.58
N PHE A 90 4.37 -7.45 -2.11
CA PHE A 90 3.02 -7.64 -1.58
C PHE A 90 2.15 -8.35 -2.62
N LYS A 91 1.28 -9.25 -2.14
CA LYS A 91 0.29 -9.92 -2.96
C LYS A 91 -1.08 -9.32 -2.72
N MET A 92 -1.84 -9.07 -3.76
CA MET A 92 -3.22 -8.59 -3.67
C MET A 92 -4.11 -9.66 -3.05
N LEU A 93 -4.88 -9.30 -2.02
CA LEU A 93 -5.91 -10.14 -1.44
C LEU A 93 -7.30 -9.68 -1.86
N LYS A 94 -7.58 -8.38 -1.76
CA LYS A 94 -8.91 -7.86 -2.07
C LYS A 94 -8.88 -6.37 -2.38
N ARG A 95 -9.76 -5.93 -3.26
CA ARG A 95 -10.03 -4.53 -3.54
C ARG A 95 -11.43 -4.18 -3.07
N VAL A 96 -11.59 -3.01 -2.44
CA VAL A 96 -12.88 -2.48 -2.00
C VAL A 96 -12.98 -1.02 -2.41
N GLU A 97 -14.12 -0.62 -2.95
CA GLU A 97 -14.43 0.78 -3.22
C GLU A 97 -15.53 1.22 -2.26
N SER A 98 -15.18 2.02 -1.24
CA SER A 98 -16.13 2.47 -0.24
C SER A 98 -15.75 3.86 0.27
N SER A 99 -16.71 4.78 0.25
CA SER A 99 -16.54 6.10 0.87
C SER A 99 -16.37 6.02 2.39
N SER A 100 -16.76 4.90 2.99
CA SER A 100 -16.55 4.65 4.42
C SER A 100 -15.08 4.43 4.78
N LEU A 101 -14.22 4.21 3.79
CA LEU A 101 -12.76 4.11 3.98
C LEU A 101 -12.01 5.38 3.59
N HIS A 102 -12.74 6.48 3.41
CA HIS A 102 -12.16 7.79 3.17
C HIS A 102 -11.43 8.32 4.40
N LEU A 103 -10.39 9.11 4.19
CA LEU A 103 -9.54 9.68 5.24
C LEU A 103 -10.36 10.33 6.36
N SER A 104 -11.40 11.13 6.02
CA SER A 104 -12.24 11.81 7.00
C SER A 104 -12.92 10.84 7.96
N VAL A 105 -13.35 9.68 7.45
CA VAL A 105 -14.00 8.66 8.28
C VAL A 105 -12.96 7.88 9.08
N LEU A 106 -11.83 7.54 8.49
CA LEU A 106 -10.74 6.85 9.20
C LEU A 106 -10.27 7.63 10.42
N ARG A 107 -10.27 8.95 10.34
CA ARG A 107 -9.91 9.84 11.47
C ARG A 107 -10.90 9.76 12.62
N GLU A 108 -12.16 9.47 12.35
CA GLU A 108 -13.15 9.23 13.38
C GLU A 108 -12.93 7.93 14.14
N TYR A 109 -12.19 6.97 13.53
CA TYR A 109 -11.89 5.66 14.11
C TYR A 109 -10.45 5.54 14.60
N GLY A 110 -9.79 6.66 14.86
CA GLY A 110 -8.51 6.67 15.56
C GLY A 110 -7.29 6.95 14.71
N LEU A 111 -7.44 7.23 13.42
CA LEU A 111 -6.30 7.63 12.59
C LEU A 111 -5.90 9.06 12.95
N LYS A 112 -4.73 9.21 13.59
CA LYS A 112 -4.24 10.52 14.07
C LYS A 112 -3.08 11.07 13.26
N SER A 113 -2.37 10.22 12.55
CA SER A 113 -1.16 10.60 11.80
C SER A 113 -1.51 11.22 10.46
N SER A 114 -0.62 12.04 9.93
CA SER A 114 -0.70 12.47 8.54
C SER A 114 -0.36 11.28 7.63
N MET A 115 -0.97 11.23 6.45
CA MET A 115 -0.77 10.14 5.49
C MET A 115 0.43 10.44 4.60
N GLN A 116 1.63 10.37 5.16
CA GLN A 116 2.88 10.69 4.45
C GLN A 116 3.83 9.51 4.30
N GLY A 117 3.61 8.41 5.00
CA GLY A 117 4.45 7.22 4.90
C GLY A 117 3.80 6.03 5.58
N PRO A 118 4.42 4.85 5.49
CA PRO A 118 3.89 3.66 6.14
C PRO A 118 3.69 3.86 7.63
N LEU A 119 2.57 3.38 8.15
CA LEU A 119 2.27 3.45 9.58
C LEU A 119 1.58 2.18 10.06
N LYS A 120 1.80 1.84 11.33
CA LYS A 120 1.13 0.72 11.99
C LYS A 120 -0.31 1.10 12.30
N VAL A 121 -1.22 0.13 12.19
CA VAL A 121 -2.65 0.35 12.42
C VAL A 121 -2.99 0.01 13.87
N SER A 122 -3.67 0.93 14.56
CA SER A 122 -4.19 0.67 15.90
C SER A 122 -5.30 -0.37 15.86
N ARG A 123 -5.57 -1.02 17.00
CA ARG A 123 -6.59 -2.07 17.07
C ARG A 123 -7.96 -1.58 16.66
N GLU A 124 -8.36 -0.43 17.18
CA GLU A 124 -9.66 0.19 16.88
C GLU A 124 -9.84 0.45 15.39
N LEU A 125 -8.82 1.07 14.77
CA LEU A 125 -8.83 1.38 13.35
C LEU A 125 -8.80 0.11 12.50
N LEU A 126 -8.01 -0.88 12.91
CA LEU A 126 -7.92 -2.17 12.23
C LEU A 126 -9.27 -2.87 12.18
N ASP A 127 -9.97 -2.96 13.31
CA ASP A 127 -11.28 -3.62 13.38
C ASP A 127 -12.28 -2.93 12.45
N TYR A 128 -12.25 -1.61 12.38
CA TYR A 128 -13.10 -0.84 11.47
C TYR A 128 -12.78 -1.15 10.00
N ILE A 129 -11.52 -1.01 9.61
CA ILE A 129 -11.07 -1.24 8.22
C ILE A 129 -11.40 -2.66 7.80
N GLU A 130 -11.03 -3.65 8.62
CA GLU A 130 -11.17 -5.06 8.28
C GLU A 130 -12.62 -5.45 8.04
N SER A 131 -13.58 -4.80 8.70
CA SER A 131 -15.01 -5.07 8.49
C SER A 131 -15.45 -4.89 7.03
N PHE A 132 -14.74 -4.04 6.26
CA PHE A 132 -15.05 -3.81 4.84
C PHE A 132 -14.39 -4.82 3.91
N PHE A 133 -13.37 -5.52 4.39
CA PHE A 133 -12.62 -6.49 3.59
C PHE A 133 -13.02 -7.95 3.86
N LEU A 134 -13.85 -8.20 4.85
CA LEU A 134 -14.33 -9.56 5.19
C LEU A 134 -15.52 -10.01 4.34
N LYS A 135 -16.13 -9.12 3.61
CA LYS A 135 -17.34 -9.41 2.84
C LYS A 135 -17.06 -9.97 1.47
#